data_82ffbd9a7a5d006b80937b9cea550ee4
#
_entry.id   82ffbd9a7a5d006b80937b9cea550ee4
#
_cell.length_a   1.000
_cell.length_b   1.000
_cell.length_c   1.000
_cell.angle_alpha   90.00
_cell.angle_beta   90.00
_cell.angle_gamma   90.00
#
_symmetry.space_group_name_H-M   'P 1'
#
loop_
_entity.id
_entity.type
_entity.pdbx_description
1 polymer ?
#
loop_
_entity_poly.entity_id
_entity_poly.type
_entity_poly.pdbx_seq_one_letter_code
_entity_poly.pdbx_strand_id
1 'polypeptide(L)'
;MKLRKLTALGMAAVMTMSLAACGSSNSTNTEAPAATTDTATDAAASTTAEAAADTEEAAVPTYASIKLGEDYTDLTASISFMHHKTDREEDGTMAKLIEEFNKVYPNITVTTEGITDYAETALLRLPTEDWGDIMFIPSVDAKDLSTYFYPYGTVDEMSELVNFADQWKADGLCYGVGYMGNAQGILYNKAVFEKAGITELPKTPDEFIADLQLIKDNTDAIPLYTNYAAGWTMGGQWDAYLGAITTGDETWLNQKFVHTAEPFKDNGDGTGAYALYKMLYDAVANGLTEDDYSTTDWEGCKPMINNGEIGTMVLGSWAVAQMKAAGDNGDDIGYMPFPMTINGKQYTTAGPDYCYGINVHASDENKTAAMVFVKWMVEESGWCDLEGGYPISKTAPTSFTFDNVEVISNVTALDGEEDLMNEMNAESELNFNASGDLKVQKIVEEAANGGSFDDIMADWTQKWNDAQDTLGIEVKY
;
A
#
# COMPACT_ATOMS: atom_id res chain seq x y z
N MET A 1 -14.75 32.35 -48.01
CA MET A 1 -14.99 31.47 -49.19
C MET A 1 -15.06 30.03 -48.69
N LYS A 2 -16.29 29.45 -48.75
CA LYS A 2 -16.72 28.03 -48.83
C LYS A 2 -15.88 26.99 -47.99
N LEU A 3 -16.42 26.55 -46.83
CA LEU A 3 -17.29 25.34 -46.63
C LEU A 3 -16.78 24.05 -47.30
N ARG A 4 -16.43 23.04 -46.45
CA ARG A 4 -16.87 21.65 -46.67
C ARG A 4 -16.86 20.89 -45.34
N LYS A 5 -18.08 20.59 -44.89
CA LYS A 5 -18.43 19.51 -43.94
C LYS A 5 -18.21 18.16 -44.62
N LEU A 6 -17.71 17.19 -43.93
CA LEU A 6 -17.90 15.78 -44.26
C LEU A 6 -18.23 15.02 -42.96
N THR A 7 -19.44 14.60 -42.89
CA THR A 7 -20.08 13.60 -42.03
C THR A 7 -19.48 12.22 -42.33
N ALA A 8 -19.19 11.42 -41.34
CA ALA A 8 -19.07 9.97 -41.48
C ALA A 8 -19.93 9.29 -40.42
N LEU A 9 -20.80 8.50 -40.95
CA LEU A 9 -21.83 7.66 -40.39
C LEU A 9 -21.25 6.56 -39.48
N GLY A 10 -22.05 6.20 -38.47
CA GLY A 10 -21.84 5.07 -37.60
C GLY A 10 -22.03 3.70 -38.27
N MET A 11 -21.50 2.68 -37.59
CA MET A 11 -21.97 1.30 -37.69
C MET A 11 -22.02 0.71 -36.28
N ALA A 12 -23.21 0.63 -35.76
CA ALA A 12 -23.57 -0.26 -34.68
C ALA A 12 -23.80 -1.67 -35.29
N ALA A 13 -23.08 -2.66 -34.81
CA ALA A 13 -23.39 -4.05 -35.09
C ALA A 13 -23.92 -4.69 -33.80
N VAL A 14 -25.21 -4.84 -33.80
CA VAL A 14 -25.99 -5.68 -32.88
C VAL A 14 -25.78 -7.13 -33.30
N MET A 15 -25.37 -7.99 -32.37
CA MET A 15 -25.54 -9.43 -32.51
C MET A 15 -26.45 -9.93 -31.40
N THR A 16 -27.67 -10.24 -31.86
CA THR A 16 -28.73 -10.88 -31.10
C THR A 16 -28.55 -12.40 -31.03
N MET A 17 -28.83 -12.88 -29.84
CA MET A 17 -29.28 -14.21 -29.40
C MET A 17 -29.69 -15.25 -30.42
N SER A 18 -29.39 -16.48 -30.08
CA SER A 18 -30.33 -17.59 -30.28
C SER A 18 -30.33 -18.56 -29.09
N LEU A 19 -31.40 -18.48 -28.31
CA LEU A 19 -31.89 -19.54 -27.45
C LEU A 19 -32.45 -20.67 -28.34
N ALA A 20 -32.16 -21.91 -27.99
CA ALA A 20 -33.01 -23.04 -28.34
C ALA A 20 -33.17 -23.92 -27.10
N ALA A 21 -34.36 -23.85 -26.58
CA ALA A 21 -34.94 -24.75 -25.59
C ALA A 21 -35.48 -26.01 -26.27
N CYS A 22 -35.44 -27.11 -25.57
CA CYS A 22 -36.40 -28.24 -25.56
C CYS A 22 -35.82 -29.28 -24.61
N GLY A 23 -36.46 -29.81 -23.64
CA GLY A 23 -37.82 -29.92 -23.24
C GLY A 23 -38.02 -31.25 -22.54
N SER A 24 -38.67 -31.21 -21.39
CA SER A 24 -39.56 -32.21 -20.79
C SER A 24 -39.11 -33.69 -20.74
N SER A 25 -39.34 -34.48 -19.78
CA SER A 25 -40.36 -34.54 -18.73
C SER A 25 -40.17 -35.80 -17.87
N ASN A 26 -40.63 -35.70 -16.68
CA ASN A 26 -41.45 -36.60 -15.88
C ASN A 26 -40.81 -37.58 -14.89
N SER A 27 -41.04 -37.15 -13.68
CA SER A 27 -41.56 -37.87 -12.50
C SER A 27 -41.66 -39.39 -12.52
N THR A 28 -41.19 -40.03 -11.42
CA THR A 28 -42.12 -40.65 -10.46
C THR A 28 -41.38 -41.07 -9.20
N ASN A 29 -42.07 -40.83 -8.10
CA ASN A 29 -41.89 -41.33 -6.71
C ASN A 29 -41.75 -42.86 -6.68
N THR A 30 -40.99 -43.38 -5.67
CA THR A 30 -41.56 -44.30 -4.67
C THR A 30 -40.52 -44.64 -3.58
N GLU A 31 -40.90 -44.34 -2.37
CA GLU A 31 -40.74 -44.99 -1.05
C GLU A 31 -39.60 -45.98 -0.75
N ALA A 32 -39.00 -45.72 0.43
CA ALA A 32 -38.28 -46.67 1.26
C ALA A 32 -39.16 -47.83 1.76
N PRO A 33 -38.62 -48.94 2.19
CA PRO A 33 -38.70 -49.19 3.63
C PRO A 33 -37.47 -49.78 4.32
N ALA A 34 -37.58 -49.78 5.64
CA ALA A 34 -36.67 -49.95 6.72
C ALA A 34 -36.09 -51.37 6.93
N ALA A 35 -34.93 -51.32 7.63
CA ALA A 35 -34.42 -52.18 8.69
C ALA A 35 -34.66 -53.72 8.69
N THR A 36 -33.56 -54.45 8.88
CA THR A 36 -33.48 -55.43 9.96
C THR A 36 -32.02 -55.75 10.32
N THR A 37 -31.76 -55.74 11.62
CA THR A 37 -30.65 -56.30 12.36
C THR A 37 -30.50 -57.79 12.13
N ASP A 38 -29.26 -58.33 12.06
CA ASP A 38 -28.91 -59.48 12.90
C ASP A 38 -27.41 -59.69 13.05
N THR A 39 -27.13 -60.17 14.24
CA THR A 39 -25.89 -60.41 14.95
C THR A 39 -25.17 -61.71 14.51
N ALA A 40 -23.86 -61.70 14.70
CA ALA A 40 -23.02 -62.72 15.38
C ALA A 40 -21.97 -63.45 14.58
N THR A 41 -20.79 -63.36 15.07
CA THR A 41 -19.76 -64.28 15.57
C THR A 41 -18.60 -64.61 14.64
N ASP A 42 -17.46 -64.16 15.13
CA ASP A 42 -16.20 -64.84 15.45
C ASP A 42 -15.54 -65.75 14.38
N ALA A 43 -14.35 -65.37 13.93
CA ALA A 43 -13.21 -66.25 13.76
C ALA A 43 -11.92 -65.44 13.61
N ALA A 44 -11.02 -65.61 14.54
CA ALA A 44 -9.68 -65.07 14.54
C ALA A 44 -8.85 -65.68 13.40
N ALA A 45 -8.14 -64.78 12.65
CA ALA A 45 -6.96 -65.16 11.90
C ALA A 45 -5.92 -64.05 12.03
N SER A 46 -4.87 -64.40 12.78
CA SER A 46 -3.63 -63.65 12.92
C SER A 46 -2.98 -63.53 11.54
N THR A 47 -2.77 -62.30 11.06
CA THR A 47 -1.76 -61.96 10.09
C THR A 47 -1.03 -60.73 10.55
N THR A 48 0.27 -60.88 10.67
CA THR A 48 1.28 -59.85 10.93
C THR A 48 0.97 -58.60 10.13
N ALA A 49 0.62 -57.54 10.83
CA ALA A 49 0.60 -56.20 10.26
C ALA A 49 2.05 -55.70 10.17
N GLU A 50 2.55 -55.57 8.99
CA GLU A 50 3.62 -54.66 8.64
C GLU A 50 3.17 -53.26 9.04
N ALA A 51 3.93 -52.62 9.92
CA ALA A 51 3.72 -51.25 10.29
C ALA A 51 3.91 -50.37 9.04
N ALA A 52 2.82 -49.99 8.41
CA ALA A 52 2.84 -48.80 7.59
C ALA A 52 3.22 -47.65 8.52
N ALA A 53 4.36 -47.04 8.30
CA ALA A 53 4.68 -45.76 8.91
C ALA A 53 3.62 -44.79 8.40
N ASP A 54 2.73 -44.38 9.28
CA ASP A 54 1.96 -43.15 9.12
C ASP A 54 3.00 -42.05 9.01
N THR A 55 3.32 -41.63 7.79
CA THR A 55 3.84 -40.31 7.55
C THR A 55 2.67 -39.38 7.84
N GLU A 56 2.59 -38.86 9.06
CA GLU A 56 1.86 -37.63 9.30
C GLU A 56 2.36 -36.68 8.23
N GLU A 57 1.51 -36.28 7.31
CA GLU A 57 1.73 -35.22 6.35
C GLU A 57 2.03 -34.00 7.21
N ALA A 58 3.28 -33.52 7.17
CA ALA A 58 3.74 -32.46 8.05
C ALA A 58 2.94 -31.20 7.69
N ALA A 59 2.14 -30.73 8.63
CA ALA A 59 1.35 -29.52 8.43
C ALA A 59 2.25 -28.36 8.01
N VAL A 60 1.77 -27.51 7.10
CA VAL A 60 2.48 -26.30 6.67
C VAL A 60 2.85 -25.46 7.90
N PRO A 61 4.13 -25.06 8.07
CA PRO A 61 4.57 -24.33 9.25
C PRO A 61 3.97 -22.91 9.30
N THR A 62 3.91 -22.33 10.50
CA THR A 62 3.69 -20.89 10.66
C THR A 62 5.02 -20.14 10.52
N TYR A 63 4.95 -18.84 10.17
CA TYR A 63 6.12 -17.97 10.09
C TYR A 63 6.97 -18.00 11.38
N ALA A 64 6.32 -17.95 12.54
CA ALA A 64 6.97 -17.96 13.84
C ALA A 64 7.70 -19.27 14.15
N SER A 65 7.24 -20.41 13.61
CA SER A 65 7.79 -21.71 13.92
C SER A 65 9.10 -22.04 13.17
N ILE A 66 9.41 -21.30 12.10
CA ILE A 66 10.57 -21.56 11.24
C ILE A 66 11.84 -20.96 11.83
N LYS A 67 12.90 -21.74 11.87
CA LYS A 67 14.26 -21.28 12.15
C LYS A 67 15.07 -21.30 10.86
N LEU A 68 15.37 -20.10 10.35
CA LEU A 68 16.14 -19.96 9.12
C LEU A 68 17.53 -20.61 9.22
N GLY A 69 17.93 -21.30 8.16
CA GLY A 69 19.21 -22.01 8.10
C GLY A 69 19.28 -23.33 8.89
N GLU A 70 18.26 -23.65 9.71
CA GLU A 70 18.16 -24.93 10.44
C GLU A 70 17.03 -25.81 9.87
N ASP A 71 15.83 -25.27 9.72
CA ASP A 71 14.66 -25.99 9.26
C ASP A 71 14.55 -25.94 7.73
N TYR A 72 13.99 -26.99 7.14
CA TYR A 72 13.66 -27.10 5.70
C TYR A 72 14.83 -26.94 4.71
N THR A 73 16.07 -27.07 5.14
CA THR A 73 17.27 -26.94 4.27
C THR A 73 17.35 -28.00 3.18
N ASP A 74 16.72 -29.17 3.38
CA ASP A 74 16.63 -30.27 2.43
C ASP A 74 15.33 -30.26 1.60
N LEU A 75 14.40 -29.30 1.85
CA LEU A 75 13.14 -29.19 1.13
C LEU A 75 13.39 -28.94 -0.34
N THR A 76 12.77 -29.76 -1.20
CA THR A 76 12.81 -29.58 -2.65
C THR A 76 11.48 -29.04 -3.13
N ALA A 77 11.48 -27.83 -3.70
CA ALA A 77 10.28 -27.20 -4.23
C ALA A 77 10.62 -26.27 -5.40
N SER A 78 9.61 -25.92 -6.18
CA SER A 78 9.70 -24.86 -7.19
C SER A 78 8.57 -23.90 -6.97
N ILE A 79 8.90 -22.66 -6.58
CA ILE A 79 7.95 -21.61 -6.29
C ILE A 79 8.11 -20.43 -7.24
N SER A 80 7.03 -19.68 -7.41
CA SER A 80 6.99 -18.48 -8.22
C SER A 80 6.56 -17.28 -7.38
N PHE A 81 7.14 -16.12 -7.69
CA PHE A 81 6.83 -14.85 -7.02
C PHE A 81 6.54 -13.75 -8.04
N MET A 82 5.31 -13.22 -8.00
CA MET A 82 4.82 -12.12 -8.82
C MET A 82 4.89 -10.80 -8.04
N HIS A 83 5.51 -9.75 -8.61
CA HIS A 83 5.72 -8.50 -7.92
C HIS A 83 5.79 -7.29 -8.89
N HIS A 84 5.84 -6.06 -8.33
CA HIS A 84 5.91 -4.81 -9.11
C HIS A 84 7.33 -4.27 -9.36
N LYS A 85 8.37 -4.90 -8.79
CA LYS A 85 9.75 -4.38 -8.80
C LYS A 85 10.48 -4.74 -10.09
N THR A 86 10.01 -4.18 -11.22
CA THR A 86 10.62 -4.40 -12.55
C THR A 86 12.03 -3.85 -12.64
N ASP A 87 12.31 -2.74 -11.93
CA ASP A 87 13.64 -2.16 -11.80
C ASP A 87 14.66 -3.12 -11.18
N ARG A 88 14.22 -3.96 -10.21
CA ARG A 88 15.08 -4.95 -9.54
C ARG A 88 15.28 -6.23 -10.35
N GLU A 89 14.38 -6.51 -11.26
CA GLU A 89 14.60 -7.52 -12.29
C GLU A 89 15.64 -7.07 -13.31
N GLU A 90 15.47 -5.85 -13.81
CA GLU A 90 16.33 -5.29 -14.87
C GLU A 90 17.78 -5.05 -14.40
N ASP A 91 17.98 -4.59 -13.17
CA ASP A 91 19.32 -4.35 -12.60
C ASP A 91 20.00 -5.62 -12.04
N GLY A 92 19.27 -6.75 -12.02
CA GLY A 92 19.73 -8.05 -11.54
C GLY A 92 19.80 -8.17 -10.02
N THR A 93 19.23 -7.24 -9.27
CA THR A 93 19.15 -7.29 -7.80
C THR A 93 18.32 -8.47 -7.33
N MET A 94 17.15 -8.72 -7.94
CA MET A 94 16.30 -9.85 -7.57
C MET A 94 17.02 -11.19 -7.78
N ALA A 95 17.72 -11.35 -8.91
CA ALA A 95 18.50 -12.55 -9.18
C ALA A 95 19.60 -12.80 -8.14
N LYS A 96 20.28 -11.73 -7.68
CA LYS A 96 21.29 -11.83 -6.60
C LYS A 96 20.67 -12.24 -5.26
N LEU A 97 19.52 -11.69 -4.91
CA LEU A 97 18.80 -12.09 -3.68
C LEU A 97 18.44 -13.57 -3.70
N ILE A 98 17.94 -14.08 -4.83
CA ILE A 98 17.64 -15.50 -5.01
C ILE A 98 18.93 -16.35 -4.92
N GLU A 99 20.04 -15.89 -5.49
CA GLU A 99 21.34 -16.58 -5.38
C GLU A 99 21.80 -16.66 -3.90
N GLU A 100 21.65 -15.60 -3.11
CA GLU A 100 21.97 -15.61 -1.68
C GLU A 100 21.03 -16.57 -0.90
N PHE A 101 19.73 -16.54 -1.19
CA PHE A 101 18.76 -17.48 -0.63
C PHE A 101 19.16 -18.94 -0.91
N ASN A 102 19.56 -19.25 -2.14
CA ASN A 102 19.93 -20.60 -2.54
C ASN A 102 21.26 -21.10 -1.93
N LYS A 103 22.06 -20.24 -1.28
CA LYS A 103 23.20 -20.69 -0.47
C LYS A 103 22.75 -21.42 0.81
N VAL A 104 21.56 -21.05 1.31
CA VAL A 104 20.96 -21.66 2.51
C VAL A 104 19.97 -22.76 2.13
N TYR A 105 19.18 -22.54 1.08
CA TYR A 105 18.10 -23.42 0.61
C TYR A 105 18.34 -23.86 -0.85
N PRO A 106 19.35 -24.71 -1.10
CA PRO A 106 19.83 -25.00 -2.48
C PRO A 106 18.84 -25.79 -3.35
N ASN A 107 17.84 -26.41 -2.75
CA ASN A 107 16.86 -27.26 -3.45
C ASN A 107 15.52 -26.54 -3.69
N ILE A 108 15.36 -25.29 -3.24
CA ILE A 108 14.19 -24.46 -3.53
C ILE A 108 14.51 -23.57 -4.73
N THR A 109 13.85 -23.84 -5.85
CA THR A 109 13.94 -22.98 -7.04
C THR A 109 12.91 -21.87 -6.92
N VAL A 110 13.34 -20.62 -7.07
CA VAL A 110 12.46 -19.45 -7.09
C VAL A 110 12.48 -18.81 -8.47
N THR A 111 11.32 -18.61 -9.07
CA THR A 111 11.14 -17.85 -10.32
C THR A 111 10.37 -16.58 -10.02
N THR A 112 10.73 -15.45 -10.62
CA THR A 112 10.09 -14.17 -10.38
C THR A 112 9.47 -13.61 -11.65
N GLU A 113 8.40 -12.83 -11.48
CA GLU A 113 7.74 -12.10 -12.55
C GLU A 113 7.51 -10.64 -12.09
N GLY A 114 8.29 -9.70 -12.66
CA GLY A 114 8.11 -8.27 -12.46
C GLY A 114 7.07 -7.71 -13.43
N ILE A 115 6.07 -6.98 -12.92
CA ILE A 115 4.96 -6.44 -13.70
C ILE A 115 4.84 -4.92 -13.50
N THR A 116 4.85 -4.15 -14.57
CA THR A 116 4.77 -2.68 -14.53
C THR A 116 3.39 -2.20 -14.03
N ASP A 117 2.30 -2.73 -14.59
CA ASP A 117 0.94 -2.39 -14.18
C ASP A 117 0.41 -3.41 -13.14
N TYR A 118 1.18 -3.52 -12.04
CA TYR A 118 1.03 -4.59 -11.08
C TYR A 118 -0.35 -4.65 -10.43
N ALA A 119 -0.82 -3.53 -9.88
CA ALA A 119 -2.06 -3.51 -9.09
C ALA A 119 -3.27 -4.02 -9.89
N GLU A 120 -3.43 -3.56 -11.14
CA GLU A 120 -4.50 -4.01 -12.03
C GLU A 120 -4.32 -5.47 -12.44
N THR A 121 -3.09 -5.84 -12.83
CA THR A 121 -2.79 -7.21 -13.25
C THR A 121 -2.99 -8.22 -12.12
N ALA A 122 -2.57 -7.89 -10.90
CA ALA A 122 -2.76 -8.74 -9.73
C ALA A 122 -4.23 -8.97 -9.42
N LEU A 123 -5.06 -7.91 -9.45
CA LEU A 123 -6.52 -8.04 -9.28
C LEU A 123 -7.18 -8.91 -10.34
N LEU A 124 -6.73 -8.82 -11.60
CA LEU A 124 -7.27 -9.66 -12.69
C LEU A 124 -6.86 -11.13 -12.54
N ARG A 125 -5.64 -11.42 -12.04
CA ARG A 125 -5.14 -12.79 -11.87
C ARG A 125 -5.67 -13.45 -10.60
N LEU A 126 -5.94 -12.70 -9.54
CA LEU A 126 -6.31 -13.21 -8.23
C LEU A 126 -7.46 -14.25 -8.28
N PRO A 127 -8.61 -14.00 -8.95
CA PRO A 127 -9.71 -14.96 -9.01
C PRO A 127 -9.46 -16.15 -9.94
N THR A 128 -8.33 -16.18 -10.65
CA THR A 128 -8.00 -17.29 -11.56
C THR A 128 -7.34 -18.46 -10.85
N GLU A 129 -6.89 -18.25 -9.60
CA GLU A 129 -6.09 -19.19 -8.79
C GLU A 129 -4.73 -19.56 -9.43
N ASP A 130 -4.47 -19.16 -10.68
CA ASP A 130 -3.24 -19.42 -11.44
C ASP A 130 -2.35 -18.17 -11.49
N TRP A 131 -1.86 -17.76 -10.31
CA TRP A 131 -0.94 -16.63 -10.17
C TRP A 131 0.38 -16.99 -9.47
N GLY A 132 0.64 -18.30 -9.35
CA GLY A 132 1.84 -18.83 -8.73
C GLY A 132 1.69 -19.02 -7.22
N ASP A 133 2.82 -19.04 -6.52
CA ASP A 133 2.86 -19.40 -5.09
C ASP A 133 2.89 -18.17 -4.18
N ILE A 134 3.49 -17.07 -4.64
CA ILE A 134 3.62 -15.81 -3.89
C ILE A 134 3.25 -14.65 -4.81
N MET A 135 2.47 -13.71 -4.28
CA MET A 135 2.27 -12.40 -4.89
C MET A 135 2.32 -11.29 -3.84
N PHE A 136 2.51 -10.07 -4.26
CA PHE A 136 2.18 -8.92 -3.44
C PHE A 136 0.67 -8.72 -3.44
N ILE A 137 0.05 -8.70 -2.25
CA ILE A 137 -1.40 -8.62 -2.08
C ILE A 137 -1.92 -7.32 -2.71
N PRO A 138 -2.81 -7.40 -3.72
CA PRO A 138 -3.49 -6.22 -4.26
C PRO A 138 -4.58 -5.73 -3.29
N SER A 139 -5.32 -4.68 -3.66
CA SER A 139 -6.47 -4.21 -2.88
C SER A 139 -7.56 -5.29 -2.84
N VAL A 140 -7.74 -5.94 -1.69
CA VAL A 140 -8.70 -7.05 -1.45
C VAL A 140 -9.44 -6.79 -0.15
N ASP A 141 -10.74 -7.07 -0.13
CA ASP A 141 -11.53 -6.99 1.10
C ASP A 141 -11.05 -8.02 2.15
N ALA A 142 -11.05 -7.62 3.41
CA ALA A 142 -10.60 -8.49 4.52
C ALA A 142 -11.34 -9.83 4.55
N LYS A 143 -12.65 -9.84 4.26
CA LYS A 143 -13.48 -11.06 4.21
C LYS A 143 -13.06 -12.08 3.15
N ASP A 144 -12.36 -11.64 2.10
CA ASP A 144 -11.95 -12.46 0.97
C ASP A 144 -10.50 -12.98 1.09
N LEU A 145 -9.74 -12.51 2.10
CA LEU A 145 -8.34 -12.88 2.30
C LEU A 145 -8.13 -14.40 2.37
N SER A 146 -8.92 -15.10 3.17
CA SER A 146 -8.81 -16.55 3.34
C SER A 146 -9.17 -17.35 2.07
N THR A 147 -9.86 -16.75 1.12
CA THR A 147 -10.19 -17.36 -0.17
C THR A 147 -8.95 -17.46 -1.06
N TYR A 148 -8.04 -16.49 -0.95
CA TYR A 148 -6.89 -16.38 -1.84
C TYR A 148 -5.57 -16.70 -1.17
N PHE A 149 -5.43 -16.37 0.13
CA PHE A 149 -4.14 -16.41 0.81
C PHE A 149 -4.10 -17.39 1.96
N TYR A 150 -2.93 -17.99 2.17
CA TYR A 150 -2.62 -18.84 3.31
C TYR A 150 -2.06 -17.97 4.46
N PRO A 151 -2.53 -18.15 5.70
CA PRO A 151 -2.11 -17.31 6.83
C PRO A 151 -0.67 -17.62 7.28
N TYR A 152 0.05 -16.59 7.70
CA TYR A 152 1.39 -16.71 8.29
C TYR A 152 1.36 -17.19 9.75
N GLY A 153 0.28 -16.96 10.45
CA GLY A 153 0.07 -17.25 11.87
C GLY A 153 -1.02 -16.35 12.44
N THR A 154 -1.15 -16.30 13.76
CA THR A 154 -2.03 -15.34 14.41
C THR A 154 -1.43 -13.93 14.36
N VAL A 155 -2.29 -12.89 14.38
CA VAL A 155 -1.84 -11.49 14.44
C VAL A 155 -0.97 -11.26 15.67
N ASP A 156 -1.34 -11.83 16.83
CA ASP A 156 -0.57 -11.69 18.06
C ASP A 156 0.85 -12.24 17.93
N GLU A 157 1.02 -13.49 17.41
CA GLU A 157 2.34 -14.09 17.19
C GLU A 157 3.16 -13.29 16.18
N MET A 158 2.54 -12.87 15.09
CA MET A 158 3.22 -12.10 14.04
C MET A 158 3.63 -10.71 14.51
N SER A 159 2.81 -10.07 15.35
CA SER A 159 3.11 -8.76 15.93
C SER A 159 4.34 -8.73 16.84
N GLU A 160 4.76 -9.87 17.39
CA GLU A 160 6.03 -9.96 18.13
C GLU A 160 7.27 -9.95 17.21
N LEU A 161 7.12 -10.34 15.94
CA LEU A 161 8.21 -10.56 14.99
C LEU A 161 8.33 -9.45 13.94
N VAL A 162 7.19 -8.95 13.45
CA VAL A 162 7.13 -7.98 12.36
C VAL A 162 6.26 -6.78 12.72
N ASN A 163 6.58 -5.65 12.11
CA ASN A 163 5.72 -4.48 12.13
C ASN A 163 4.58 -4.65 11.12
N PHE A 164 3.42 -4.06 11.41
CA PHE A 164 2.22 -4.06 10.55
C PHE A 164 1.62 -5.46 10.30
N ALA A 165 1.73 -6.36 11.28
CA ALA A 165 1.17 -7.71 11.18
C ALA A 165 -0.36 -7.74 11.03
N ASP A 166 -1.04 -6.67 11.39
CA ASP A 166 -2.49 -6.49 11.33
C ASP A 166 -2.99 -5.82 10.04
N GLN A 167 -2.09 -5.46 9.11
CA GLN A 167 -2.47 -4.80 7.85
C GLN A 167 -3.43 -5.65 7.00
N TRP A 168 -3.13 -6.93 6.86
CA TRP A 168 -3.95 -7.90 6.14
C TRP A 168 -4.44 -8.98 7.12
N LYS A 169 -5.39 -8.60 7.97
CA LYS A 169 -5.97 -9.51 8.97
C LYS A 169 -7.41 -9.90 8.65
N ALA A 170 -7.74 -11.14 8.95
CA ALA A 170 -9.11 -11.62 9.03
C ALA A 170 -9.18 -12.71 10.10
N ASP A 171 -10.25 -12.73 10.91
CA ASP A 171 -10.49 -13.74 11.95
C ASP A 171 -9.30 -13.97 12.91
N GLY A 172 -8.54 -12.90 13.20
CA GLY A 172 -7.37 -12.97 14.09
C GLY A 172 -6.11 -13.57 13.46
N LEU A 173 -6.14 -13.85 12.15
CA LEU A 173 -5.01 -14.38 11.36
C LEU A 173 -4.37 -13.28 10.51
N CYS A 174 -3.05 -13.37 10.33
CA CYS A 174 -2.24 -12.51 9.47
C CYS A 174 -2.04 -13.17 8.09
N TYR A 175 -2.49 -12.54 7.02
CA TYR A 175 -2.41 -13.05 5.64
C TYR A 175 -1.33 -12.38 4.81
N GLY A 176 -0.71 -11.31 5.32
CA GLY A 176 0.32 -10.57 4.59
C GLY A 176 1.45 -10.09 5.46
N VAL A 177 2.69 -10.22 4.96
CA VAL A 177 3.90 -9.69 5.61
C VAL A 177 4.55 -8.70 4.66
N GLY A 178 4.78 -7.46 5.11
CA GLY A 178 5.38 -6.43 4.28
C GLY A 178 6.77 -6.80 3.76
N TYR A 179 7.16 -6.30 2.58
CA TYR A 179 8.54 -6.42 2.15
C TYR A 179 9.38 -5.24 2.62
N MET A 180 8.78 -4.07 2.73
CA MET A 180 9.31 -2.87 3.37
C MET A 180 8.15 -2.03 3.88
N GLY A 181 8.43 -1.13 4.81
CA GLY A 181 7.52 -0.08 5.24
C GLY A 181 7.89 1.26 4.62
N ASN A 182 6.89 2.14 4.54
CA ASN A 182 7.05 3.53 4.16
C ASN A 182 6.75 4.42 5.37
N ALA A 183 7.56 5.45 5.57
CA ALA A 183 7.24 6.56 6.46
C ALA A 183 6.82 7.76 5.61
N GLN A 184 5.98 8.62 6.17
CA GLN A 184 5.49 9.82 5.49
C GLN A 184 6.27 11.07 5.95
N GLY A 185 6.74 11.87 5.01
CA GLY A 185 7.54 13.06 5.27
C GLY A 185 7.74 13.89 3.98
N ILE A 186 8.81 14.65 3.93
CA ILE A 186 9.15 15.47 2.77
C ILE A 186 10.58 15.23 2.35
N LEU A 187 10.80 14.90 1.08
CA LEU A 187 12.13 14.93 0.48
C LEU A 187 12.60 16.36 0.33
N TYR A 188 13.88 16.60 0.58
CA TYR A 188 14.50 17.89 0.34
C TYR A 188 15.94 17.75 -0.13
N ASN A 189 16.44 18.76 -0.83
CA ASN A 189 17.85 18.86 -1.20
C ASN A 189 18.58 19.74 -0.18
N LYS A 190 19.54 19.15 0.56
CA LYS A 190 20.31 19.82 1.62
C LYS A 190 21.14 20.99 1.11
N ALA A 191 21.75 20.86 -0.08
CA ALA A 191 22.55 21.94 -0.67
C ALA A 191 21.68 23.14 -1.06
N VAL A 192 20.44 22.89 -1.52
CA VAL A 192 19.45 23.96 -1.77
C VAL A 192 19.07 24.67 -0.50
N PHE A 193 18.78 23.92 0.60
CA PHE A 193 18.46 24.49 1.91
C PHE A 193 19.63 25.34 2.46
N GLU A 194 20.86 24.83 2.40
CA GLU A 194 22.06 25.58 2.81
C GLU A 194 22.21 26.88 1.98
N LYS A 195 22.08 26.80 0.65
CA LYS A 195 22.16 27.96 -0.25
C LYS A 195 21.04 28.98 0.03
N ALA A 196 19.85 28.52 0.38
CA ALA A 196 18.73 29.35 0.76
C ALA A 196 18.90 30.01 2.14
N GLY A 197 19.84 29.53 2.97
CA GLY A 197 20.08 30.01 4.32
C GLY A 197 19.19 29.35 5.38
N ILE A 198 18.55 28.22 5.03
CA ILE A 198 17.71 27.44 5.95
C ILE A 198 18.65 26.58 6.80
N THR A 199 18.63 26.79 8.12
CA THR A 199 19.54 26.13 9.08
C THR A 199 18.82 25.13 9.99
N GLU A 200 17.52 25.22 10.09
CA GLU A 200 16.66 24.29 10.84
C GLU A 200 15.52 23.81 9.94
N LEU A 201 15.10 22.58 10.11
CA LEU A 201 13.96 22.02 9.37
C LEU A 201 12.66 22.62 9.91
N PRO A 202 11.67 22.88 9.04
CA PRO A 202 10.40 23.49 9.44
C PRO A 202 9.58 22.52 10.31
N LYS A 203 8.86 23.07 11.28
CA LYS A 203 8.03 22.33 12.24
C LYS A 203 6.55 22.66 12.14
N THR A 204 6.21 23.70 11.37
CA THR A 204 4.83 24.13 11.15
C THR A 204 4.58 24.42 9.67
N PRO A 205 3.34 24.40 9.20
CA PRO A 205 3.00 24.81 7.82
C PRO A 205 3.53 26.20 7.47
N ASP A 206 3.41 27.16 8.37
CA ASP A 206 3.87 28.54 8.14
C ASP A 206 5.39 28.63 7.98
N GLU A 207 6.16 27.88 8.82
CA GLU A 207 7.61 27.77 8.68
C GLU A 207 8.00 27.13 7.34
N PHE A 208 7.28 26.10 6.90
CA PHE A 208 7.54 25.47 5.60
C PHE A 208 7.30 26.43 4.44
N ILE A 209 6.19 27.16 4.42
CA ILE A 209 5.92 28.18 3.40
C ILE A 209 6.98 29.28 3.42
N ALA A 210 7.45 29.69 4.60
CA ALA A 210 8.55 30.66 4.72
C ALA A 210 9.87 30.10 4.16
N ASP A 211 10.18 28.84 4.38
CA ASP A 211 11.37 28.18 3.83
C ASP A 211 11.28 28.05 2.29
N LEU A 212 10.12 27.70 1.75
CA LEU A 212 9.89 27.71 0.30
C LEU A 212 10.11 29.11 -0.30
N GLN A 213 9.71 30.18 0.41
CA GLN A 213 9.97 31.55 -0.03
C GLN A 213 11.47 31.87 0.00
N LEU A 214 12.22 31.39 1.03
CA LEU A 214 13.68 31.57 1.08
C LEU A 214 14.37 30.84 -0.09
N ILE A 215 13.92 29.65 -0.45
CA ILE A 215 14.44 28.90 -1.61
C ILE A 215 14.22 29.73 -2.87
N LYS A 216 13.02 30.24 -3.09
CA LYS A 216 12.67 31.09 -4.25
C LYS A 216 13.52 32.35 -4.34
N ASP A 217 13.76 33.01 -3.20
CA ASP A 217 14.46 34.30 -3.17
C ASP A 217 15.98 34.17 -3.30
N ASN A 218 16.56 33.05 -2.88
CA ASN A 218 18.01 32.90 -2.77
C ASN A 218 18.63 31.83 -3.70
N THR A 219 17.79 31.08 -4.45
CA THR A 219 18.24 30.03 -5.36
C THR A 219 17.48 30.08 -6.68
N ASP A 220 17.93 29.30 -7.66
CA ASP A 220 17.22 29.08 -8.92
C ASP A 220 16.37 27.79 -8.88
N ALA A 221 16.32 27.09 -7.73
CA ALA A 221 15.58 25.84 -7.58
C ALA A 221 14.06 26.10 -7.48
N ILE A 222 13.28 25.16 -7.99
CA ILE A 222 11.84 25.08 -7.75
C ILE A 222 11.65 24.76 -6.26
N PRO A 223 10.98 25.62 -5.46
CA PRO A 223 10.88 25.41 -4.02
C PRO A 223 10.16 24.11 -3.67
N LEU A 224 8.95 23.91 -4.19
CA LEU A 224 8.16 22.69 -4.07
C LEU A 224 7.78 22.20 -5.47
N TYR A 225 8.16 20.98 -5.82
CA TYR A 225 7.72 20.35 -7.07
C TYR A 225 6.48 19.50 -6.80
N THR A 226 5.37 19.83 -7.48
CA THR A 226 4.07 19.23 -7.17
C THR A 226 3.91 17.80 -7.68
N ASN A 227 4.61 17.44 -8.74
CA ASN A 227 4.39 16.19 -9.49
C ASN A 227 2.96 16.06 -10.06
N TYR A 228 2.27 17.16 -10.30
CA TYR A 228 0.84 17.22 -10.64
C TYR A 228 0.42 16.25 -11.76
N ALA A 229 1.21 16.14 -12.85
CA ALA A 229 0.87 15.28 -13.99
C ALA A 229 0.90 13.77 -13.66
N ALA A 230 1.63 13.38 -12.61
CA ALA A 230 1.59 12.03 -12.07
C ALA A 230 0.50 11.96 -10.98
N GLY A 231 -0.75 11.78 -11.36
CA GLY A 231 -1.93 11.93 -10.49
C GLY A 231 -1.86 11.18 -9.15
N TRP A 232 -1.20 10.01 -9.12
CA TRP A 232 -1.01 9.24 -7.88
C TRP A 232 -0.14 9.97 -6.83
N THR A 233 0.76 10.87 -7.24
CA THR A 233 1.55 11.69 -6.31
C THR A 233 0.69 12.77 -5.65
N MET A 234 -0.40 13.14 -6.27
CA MET A 234 -1.32 14.14 -5.73
C MET A 234 -2.30 13.50 -4.73
N GLY A 235 -3.25 12.69 -5.19
CA GLY A 235 -4.26 12.07 -4.34
C GLY A 235 -3.65 11.16 -3.28
N GLY A 236 -3.07 10.04 -3.69
CA GLY A 236 -2.55 9.04 -2.77
C GLY A 236 -1.46 9.54 -1.83
N GLN A 237 -0.57 10.43 -2.30
CA GLN A 237 0.49 10.93 -1.43
C GLN A 237 0.01 11.99 -0.43
N TRP A 238 -0.77 12.99 -0.85
CA TRP A 238 -1.26 13.99 0.09
C TRP A 238 -2.26 13.41 1.10
N ASP A 239 -3.14 12.52 0.65
CA ASP A 239 -4.10 11.86 1.54
C ASP A 239 -3.42 10.94 2.58
N ALA A 240 -2.26 10.38 2.25
CA ALA A 240 -1.48 9.55 3.18
C ALA A 240 -0.98 10.31 4.44
N TYR A 241 -1.02 11.64 4.42
CA TYR A 241 -0.69 12.47 5.59
C TYR A 241 -1.88 12.73 6.52
N LEU A 242 -3.10 12.38 6.10
CA LEU A 242 -4.26 12.40 7.00
C LEU A 242 -4.06 11.43 8.17
N GLY A 243 -4.75 11.67 9.26
CA GLY A 243 -4.67 10.82 10.44
C GLY A 243 -3.65 11.30 11.45
N ALA A 244 -2.78 10.41 11.91
CA ALA A 244 -1.88 10.69 13.01
C ALA A 244 -0.92 11.86 12.78
N ILE A 245 -0.46 12.09 11.55
CA ILE A 245 0.40 13.23 11.20
C ILE A 245 -0.29 14.56 11.47
N THR A 246 -1.58 14.66 11.14
CA THR A 246 -2.35 15.90 11.24
C THR A 246 -3.07 16.09 12.56
N THR A 247 -3.23 15.03 13.36
CA THR A 247 -4.01 15.04 14.60
C THR A 247 -3.25 14.57 15.84
N GLY A 248 -2.13 13.83 15.68
CA GLY A 248 -1.43 13.17 16.77
C GLY A 248 -2.19 11.97 17.36
N ASP A 249 -3.21 11.49 16.68
CA ASP A 249 -4.12 10.44 17.13
C ASP A 249 -4.11 9.27 16.13
N GLU A 250 -3.56 8.14 16.55
CA GLU A 250 -3.45 6.92 15.74
C GLU A 250 -4.79 6.32 15.33
N THR A 251 -5.86 6.62 16.09
CA THR A 251 -7.22 6.12 15.82
C THR A 251 -8.01 7.00 14.86
N TRP A 252 -7.51 8.23 14.56
CA TRP A 252 -8.32 9.23 13.88
C TRP A 252 -8.76 8.79 12.48
N LEU A 253 -7.81 8.33 11.65
CA LEU A 253 -8.11 8.03 10.24
C LEU A 253 -9.13 6.90 10.08
N ASN A 254 -8.90 5.76 10.74
CA ASN A 254 -9.66 4.54 10.48
C ASN A 254 -10.83 4.31 11.46
N GLN A 255 -10.91 5.06 12.57
CA GLN A 255 -11.97 4.85 13.57
C GLN A 255 -12.80 6.11 13.87
N LYS A 256 -12.27 7.32 13.58
CA LYS A 256 -12.96 8.57 13.94
C LYS A 256 -13.35 9.41 12.75
N PHE A 257 -12.56 9.41 11.68
CA PHE A 257 -12.76 10.28 10.53
C PHE A 257 -14.15 10.13 9.92
N VAL A 258 -14.61 8.89 9.71
CA VAL A 258 -15.94 8.60 9.17
C VAL A 258 -17.08 9.09 10.07
N HIS A 259 -16.81 9.26 11.38
CA HIS A 259 -17.76 9.72 12.39
C HIS A 259 -17.56 11.19 12.78
N THR A 260 -16.67 11.92 12.10
CA THR A 260 -16.34 13.31 12.41
C THR A 260 -17.23 14.27 11.62
N ALA A 261 -17.88 15.22 12.32
CA ALA A 261 -18.52 16.33 11.68
C ALA A 261 -17.47 17.36 11.18
N GLU A 262 -17.68 17.96 10.01
CA GLU A 262 -16.81 19.01 9.49
C GLU A 262 -15.29 18.71 9.52
N PRO A 263 -14.83 17.51 9.04
CA PRO A 263 -13.43 17.09 9.21
C PRO A 263 -12.44 17.98 8.45
N PHE A 264 -12.91 18.82 7.52
CA PHE A 264 -12.11 19.75 6.72
C PHE A 264 -12.18 21.20 7.22
N LYS A 265 -12.70 21.40 8.41
CA LYS A 265 -12.76 22.73 9.02
C LYS A 265 -11.39 23.18 9.52
N ASP A 266 -11.12 24.49 9.41
CA ASP A 266 -9.94 25.10 10.01
C ASP A 266 -10.01 25.02 11.54
N ASN A 267 -9.05 24.35 12.15
CA ASN A 267 -8.89 24.28 13.59
C ASN A 267 -8.30 25.57 14.19
N GLY A 268 -7.72 26.44 13.36
CA GLY A 268 -7.11 27.71 13.78
C GLY A 268 -5.76 27.55 14.48
N ASP A 269 -5.19 26.36 14.52
CA ASP A 269 -3.92 26.02 15.20
C ASP A 269 -2.85 25.44 14.26
N GLY A 270 -3.13 25.40 12.95
CA GLY A 270 -2.21 24.86 11.93
C GLY A 270 -2.18 23.33 11.90
N THR A 271 -3.22 22.65 12.42
CA THR A 271 -3.34 21.18 12.42
C THR A 271 -4.60 20.71 11.68
N GLY A 272 -4.72 19.40 11.46
CA GLY A 272 -5.86 18.78 10.79
C GLY A 272 -5.81 18.83 9.27
N ALA A 273 -6.86 18.31 8.64
CA ALA A 273 -6.96 18.18 7.19
C ALA A 273 -6.94 19.54 6.47
N TYR A 274 -7.58 20.56 7.05
CA TYR A 274 -7.56 21.90 6.48
C TYR A 274 -6.13 22.42 6.33
N ALA A 275 -5.31 22.37 7.38
CA ALA A 275 -3.94 22.84 7.35
C ALA A 275 -3.05 22.04 6.40
N LEU A 276 -3.28 20.72 6.29
CA LEU A 276 -2.59 19.84 5.35
C LEU A 276 -2.75 20.35 3.90
N TYR A 277 -3.98 20.45 3.45
CA TYR A 277 -4.27 20.84 2.05
C TYR A 277 -4.02 22.33 1.79
N LYS A 278 -4.18 23.17 2.83
CA LYS A 278 -3.86 24.59 2.72
C LYS A 278 -2.39 24.85 2.41
N MET A 279 -1.50 24.03 2.94
CA MET A 279 -0.07 24.15 2.66
C MET A 279 0.23 23.98 1.15
N LEU A 280 -0.41 23.02 0.48
CA LEU A 280 -0.31 22.87 -0.98
C LEU A 280 -0.90 24.08 -1.70
N TYR A 281 -2.12 24.51 -1.30
CA TYR A 281 -2.77 25.67 -1.88
C TYR A 281 -1.89 26.92 -1.76
N ASP A 282 -1.37 27.21 -0.57
CA ASP A 282 -0.54 28.40 -0.30
C ASP A 282 0.79 28.35 -1.09
N ALA A 283 1.41 27.19 -1.22
CA ALA A 283 2.62 27.04 -2.03
C ALA A 283 2.36 27.44 -3.50
N VAL A 284 1.27 26.95 -4.09
CA VAL A 284 0.90 27.28 -5.48
C VAL A 284 0.47 28.75 -5.60
N ALA A 285 -0.43 29.22 -4.75
CA ALA A 285 -0.96 30.59 -4.79
C ALA A 285 0.13 31.66 -4.63
N ASN A 286 1.19 31.37 -3.88
CA ASN A 286 2.35 32.26 -3.71
C ASN A 286 3.43 32.04 -4.80
N GLY A 287 3.17 31.16 -5.79
CA GLY A 287 4.13 30.85 -6.85
C GLY A 287 5.42 30.22 -6.34
N LEU A 288 5.32 29.34 -5.33
CA LEU A 288 6.44 28.62 -4.70
C LEU A 288 6.59 27.21 -5.28
N THR A 289 5.98 26.96 -6.43
CA THR A 289 6.05 25.70 -7.18
C THR A 289 6.61 25.93 -8.57
N GLU A 290 6.68 24.90 -9.40
CA GLU A 290 6.99 25.01 -10.82
C GLU A 290 6.00 25.96 -11.54
N ASP A 291 6.48 26.65 -12.60
CA ASP A 291 5.70 27.63 -13.35
C ASP A 291 4.49 27.02 -14.09
N ASP A 292 4.61 25.78 -14.53
CA ASP A 292 3.55 25.04 -15.24
C ASP A 292 3.44 23.62 -14.66
N TYR A 293 2.52 23.44 -13.71
CA TYR A 293 2.26 22.17 -13.06
C TYR A 293 1.84 21.06 -14.03
N SER A 294 1.24 21.40 -15.17
CA SER A 294 0.79 20.41 -16.16
C SER A 294 1.93 19.72 -16.92
N THR A 295 3.13 20.28 -16.84
CA THR A 295 4.33 19.75 -17.49
C THR A 295 5.24 18.96 -16.58
N THR A 296 4.83 18.70 -15.33
CA THR A 296 5.63 17.90 -14.39
C THR A 296 5.86 16.48 -14.93
N ASP A 297 7.06 15.96 -14.68
CA ASP A 297 7.46 14.62 -15.12
C ASP A 297 8.07 13.83 -13.96
N TRP A 298 7.48 12.70 -13.64
CA TRP A 298 7.91 11.84 -12.55
C TRP A 298 9.33 11.30 -12.72
N GLU A 299 9.67 10.80 -13.90
CA GLU A 299 11.02 10.29 -14.13
C GLU A 299 12.05 11.43 -14.20
N GLY A 300 11.68 12.55 -14.83
CA GLY A 300 12.52 13.73 -14.93
C GLY A 300 12.80 14.41 -13.61
N CYS A 301 11.88 14.38 -12.64
CA CYS A 301 12.07 15.04 -11.35
C CYS A 301 13.18 14.41 -10.48
N LYS A 302 13.49 13.12 -10.67
CA LYS A 302 14.49 12.41 -9.89
C LYS A 302 15.90 13.01 -10.05
N PRO A 303 16.46 13.16 -11.27
CA PRO A 303 17.73 13.85 -11.47
C PRO A 303 17.63 15.34 -11.11
N MET A 304 16.48 16.00 -11.26
CA MET A 304 16.33 17.42 -10.93
C MET A 304 16.53 17.67 -9.43
N ILE A 305 15.90 16.90 -8.55
CA ILE A 305 16.13 17.06 -7.11
C ILE A 305 17.56 16.66 -6.74
N ASN A 306 18.12 15.62 -7.34
CA ASN A 306 19.50 15.20 -7.11
C ASN A 306 20.50 16.32 -7.46
N ASN A 307 20.25 17.04 -8.56
CA ASN A 307 21.11 18.15 -9.02
C ASN A 307 20.81 19.50 -8.34
N GLY A 308 19.86 19.57 -7.42
CA GLY A 308 19.47 20.81 -6.74
C GLY A 308 18.65 21.78 -7.60
N GLU A 309 17.97 21.29 -8.64
CA GLU A 309 16.99 22.05 -9.42
C GLU A 309 15.60 22.06 -8.76
N ILE A 310 15.36 21.16 -7.82
CA ILE A 310 14.17 21.10 -6.96
C ILE A 310 14.61 21.15 -5.50
N GLY A 311 13.93 21.97 -4.68
CA GLY A 311 14.17 22.11 -3.25
C GLY A 311 13.50 21.03 -2.43
N THR A 312 12.20 20.80 -2.67
CA THR A 312 11.38 19.86 -1.89
C THR A 312 10.35 19.11 -2.75
N MET A 313 9.95 17.91 -2.26
CA MET A 313 8.82 17.13 -2.78
C MET A 313 8.10 16.41 -1.64
N VAL A 314 6.77 16.47 -1.60
CA VAL A 314 5.93 15.77 -0.62
C VAL A 314 5.73 14.33 -1.12
N LEU A 315 6.51 13.39 -0.59
CA LEU A 315 6.53 11.99 -0.98
C LEU A 315 6.89 11.10 0.21
N GLY A 316 6.51 9.84 0.16
CA GLY A 316 6.92 8.83 1.14
C GLY A 316 8.41 8.51 1.09
N SER A 317 8.93 7.88 2.16
CA SER A 317 10.35 7.54 2.30
C SER A 317 10.88 6.61 1.21
N TRP A 318 10.02 5.82 0.56
CA TRP A 318 10.34 4.96 -0.57
C TRP A 318 11.03 5.71 -1.73
N ALA A 319 10.78 7.01 -1.88
CA ALA A 319 11.36 7.82 -2.96
C ALA A 319 12.82 8.21 -2.68
N VAL A 320 13.29 8.17 -1.44
CA VAL A 320 14.64 8.61 -1.04
C VAL A 320 15.72 7.85 -1.80
N ALA A 321 15.64 6.52 -1.85
CA ALA A 321 16.63 5.69 -2.55
C ALA A 321 16.67 6.00 -4.06
N GLN A 322 15.51 6.20 -4.68
CA GLN A 322 15.40 6.53 -6.10
C GLN A 322 16.05 7.89 -6.41
N MET A 323 15.78 8.91 -5.57
CA MET A 323 16.36 10.24 -5.76
C MET A 323 17.88 10.25 -5.52
N LYS A 324 18.37 9.47 -4.55
CA LYS A 324 19.81 9.29 -4.32
C LYS A 324 20.50 8.64 -5.49
N ALA A 325 19.89 7.65 -6.10
CA ALA A 325 20.45 6.90 -7.24
C ALA A 325 20.38 7.65 -8.56
N ALA A 326 19.61 8.74 -8.63
CA ALA A 326 19.34 9.44 -9.90
C ALA A 326 20.48 10.37 -10.39
N GLY A 327 21.60 10.48 -9.66
CA GLY A 327 22.74 11.32 -10.05
C GLY A 327 23.91 11.23 -9.05
N ASP A 328 24.87 12.12 -9.22
CA ASP A 328 26.13 12.09 -8.45
C ASP A 328 26.01 12.74 -7.05
N ASN A 329 24.88 13.43 -6.75
CA ASN A 329 24.71 14.21 -5.52
C ASN A 329 23.76 13.52 -4.54
N GLY A 330 23.75 12.19 -4.49
CA GLY A 330 22.88 11.43 -3.61
C GLY A 330 22.99 11.77 -2.12
N ASP A 331 24.15 12.24 -1.66
CA ASP A 331 24.38 12.68 -0.28
C ASP A 331 23.61 13.96 0.07
N ASP A 332 23.22 14.77 -0.92
CA ASP A 332 22.43 15.98 -0.73
C ASP A 332 20.94 15.68 -0.55
N ILE A 333 20.49 14.46 -0.86
CA ILE A 333 19.11 14.08 -0.62
C ILE A 333 18.87 13.82 0.87
N GLY A 334 17.97 14.62 1.45
CA GLY A 334 17.48 14.50 2.81
C GLY A 334 16.00 14.11 2.84
N TYR A 335 15.57 13.66 4.01
CA TYR A 335 14.18 13.36 4.31
C TYR A 335 13.81 13.97 5.65
N MET A 336 12.73 14.73 5.74
CA MET A 336 12.32 15.44 6.94
C MET A 336 10.88 15.10 7.34
N PRO A 337 10.54 15.23 8.64
CA PRO A 337 9.16 15.11 9.11
C PRO A 337 8.24 16.08 8.37
N PHE A 338 6.98 15.70 8.23
CA PHE A 338 5.96 16.61 7.74
C PHE A 338 5.84 17.80 8.72
N PRO A 339 5.83 19.06 8.27
CA PRO A 339 5.93 20.25 9.11
C PRO A 339 4.62 20.55 9.82
N MET A 340 4.23 19.68 10.74
CA MET A 340 3.05 19.85 11.59
C MET A 340 3.38 19.42 13.01
N THR A 341 3.24 20.31 13.97
CA THR A 341 3.54 20.08 15.37
C THR A 341 2.27 20.04 16.19
N ILE A 342 2.01 18.92 16.85
CA ILE A 342 0.82 18.68 17.67
C ILE A 342 1.30 18.40 19.10
N ASN A 343 0.89 19.23 20.07
CA ASN A 343 1.30 19.13 21.46
C ASN A 343 2.85 19.10 21.65
N GLY A 344 3.56 19.86 20.80
CA GLY A 344 5.02 19.97 20.85
C GLY A 344 5.80 18.81 20.21
N LYS A 345 5.14 17.94 19.48
CA LYS A 345 5.72 16.79 18.76
C LYS A 345 5.37 16.81 17.28
N GLN A 346 6.27 16.36 16.44
CA GLN A 346 5.99 15.98 15.06
C GLN A 346 5.78 14.48 14.99
N TYR A 347 4.85 14.06 14.14
CA TYR A 347 4.52 12.67 13.93
C TYR A 347 4.78 12.28 12.49
N THR A 348 5.13 11.02 12.27
CA THR A 348 5.02 10.37 10.96
C THR A 348 4.19 9.12 11.09
N THR A 349 3.45 8.80 10.08
CA THR A 349 2.84 7.47 9.95
C THR A 349 3.79 6.56 9.17
N ALA A 350 3.84 5.30 9.58
CA ALA A 350 4.49 4.26 8.82
C ALA A 350 3.47 3.14 8.54
N GLY A 351 3.59 2.54 7.38
CA GLY A 351 2.78 1.42 6.95
C GLY A 351 3.56 0.55 5.97
N PRO A 352 3.15 -0.69 5.74
CA PRO A 352 3.80 -1.51 4.73
C PRO A 352 3.53 -0.92 3.35
N ASP A 353 4.48 -1.10 2.43
CA ASP A 353 4.22 -0.88 1.01
C ASP A 353 3.32 -2.03 0.53
N TYR A 354 3.83 -2.95 -0.28
CA TYR A 354 3.11 -4.19 -0.53
C TYR A 354 3.46 -5.26 0.51
N CYS A 355 2.55 -6.23 0.69
CA CYS A 355 2.77 -7.39 1.55
C CYS A 355 2.80 -8.68 0.73
N TYR A 356 3.70 -9.58 1.05
CA TYR A 356 3.70 -10.93 0.49
C TYR A 356 2.44 -11.69 0.92
N GLY A 357 1.71 -12.25 -0.04
CA GLY A 357 0.64 -13.21 0.16
C GLY A 357 1.03 -14.56 -0.41
N ILE A 358 0.80 -15.65 0.32
CA ILE A 358 1.05 -17.03 -0.12
C ILE A 358 -0.25 -17.60 -0.65
N ASN A 359 -0.21 -18.24 -1.81
CA ASN A 359 -1.38 -18.84 -2.45
C ASN A 359 -1.96 -19.98 -1.60
N VAL A 360 -3.21 -19.86 -1.19
CA VAL A 360 -3.90 -20.90 -0.41
C VAL A 360 -4.05 -22.20 -1.20
N HIS A 361 -4.09 -22.13 -2.54
CA HIS A 361 -4.26 -23.28 -3.45
C HIS A 361 -2.94 -23.94 -3.87
N ALA A 362 -1.78 -23.39 -3.47
CA ALA A 362 -0.48 -24.03 -3.69
C ALA A 362 -0.39 -25.37 -2.94
N SER A 363 0.50 -26.26 -3.38
CA SER A 363 0.77 -27.50 -2.64
C SER A 363 1.38 -27.19 -1.25
N ASP A 364 1.27 -28.11 -0.30
CA ASP A 364 1.79 -27.90 1.04
C ASP A 364 3.32 -27.76 1.05
N GLU A 365 4.03 -28.45 0.13
CA GLU A 365 5.46 -28.25 -0.10
C GLU A 365 5.76 -26.82 -0.59
N ASN A 366 4.97 -26.31 -1.54
CA ASN A 366 5.17 -24.98 -2.09
C ASN A 366 4.77 -23.89 -1.07
N LYS A 367 3.70 -24.08 -0.28
CA LYS A 367 3.37 -23.20 0.84
C LYS A 367 4.49 -23.11 1.86
N THR A 368 5.08 -24.28 2.21
CA THR A 368 6.21 -24.35 3.13
C THR A 368 7.43 -23.63 2.56
N ALA A 369 7.77 -23.86 1.30
CA ALA A 369 8.87 -23.19 0.62
C ALA A 369 8.65 -21.67 0.51
N ALA A 370 7.41 -21.25 0.20
CA ALA A 370 7.01 -19.86 0.15
C ALA A 370 7.13 -19.18 1.51
N MET A 371 6.71 -19.87 2.60
CA MET A 371 6.83 -19.37 3.96
C MET A 371 8.31 -19.16 4.36
N VAL A 372 9.17 -20.12 4.03
CA VAL A 372 10.63 -20.03 4.25
C VAL A 372 11.23 -18.88 3.45
N PHE A 373 10.87 -18.75 2.17
CA PHE A 373 11.38 -17.70 1.30
C PHE A 373 10.97 -16.32 1.79
N VAL A 374 9.69 -16.10 2.10
CA VAL A 374 9.20 -14.82 2.62
C VAL A 374 9.89 -14.45 3.92
N LYS A 375 10.03 -15.41 4.86
CA LYS A 375 10.73 -15.16 6.12
C LYS A 375 12.17 -14.76 5.89
N TRP A 376 12.88 -15.44 5.01
CA TRP A 376 14.25 -15.10 4.65
C TRP A 376 14.35 -13.71 3.99
N MET A 377 13.42 -13.40 3.08
CA MET A 377 13.36 -12.07 2.44
C MET A 377 13.16 -10.94 3.44
N VAL A 378 12.39 -11.16 4.49
CA VAL A 378 12.08 -10.16 5.51
C VAL A 378 13.17 -10.03 6.56
N GLU A 379 13.80 -11.13 6.97
CA GLU A 379 14.71 -11.15 8.13
C GLU A 379 16.20 -11.14 7.76
N GLU A 380 16.60 -11.73 6.62
CA GLU A 380 18.01 -11.97 6.30
C GLU A 380 18.48 -11.37 4.97
N SER A 381 17.57 -11.10 4.02
CA SER A 381 17.95 -10.65 2.67
C SER A 381 18.56 -9.25 2.64
N GLY A 382 18.23 -8.40 3.61
CA GLY A 382 18.56 -6.97 3.60
C GLY A 382 17.75 -6.16 2.57
N TRP A 383 16.74 -6.75 1.93
CA TRP A 383 16.01 -6.06 0.87
C TRP A 383 15.28 -4.80 1.36
N CYS A 384 14.64 -4.85 2.52
CA CYS A 384 14.01 -3.67 3.12
C CYS A 384 14.99 -2.49 3.26
N ASP A 385 16.20 -2.76 3.73
CA ASP A 385 17.25 -1.75 3.91
C ASP A 385 17.81 -1.23 2.58
N LEU A 386 17.96 -2.14 1.58
CA LEU A 386 18.37 -1.79 0.22
C LEU A 386 17.38 -0.82 -0.44
N GLU A 387 16.10 -1.01 -0.21
CA GLU A 387 15.04 -0.11 -0.70
C GLU A 387 14.92 1.19 0.14
N GLY A 388 15.69 1.33 1.21
CA GLY A 388 15.61 2.46 2.13
C GLY A 388 14.30 2.50 2.91
N GLY A 389 13.68 1.33 3.09
CA GLY A 389 12.37 1.18 3.71
C GLY A 389 12.40 1.24 5.24
N TYR A 390 11.25 1.61 5.84
CA TYR A 390 11.00 1.41 7.26
C TYR A 390 11.01 -0.10 7.56
N PRO A 391 11.69 -0.54 8.64
CA PRO A 391 11.88 -1.97 8.89
C PRO A 391 10.58 -2.72 9.11
N ILE A 392 10.45 -3.87 8.46
CA ILE A 392 9.36 -4.83 8.69
C ILE A 392 9.74 -5.78 9.82
N SER A 393 10.91 -6.42 9.73
CA SER A 393 11.41 -7.25 10.83
C SER A 393 11.77 -6.40 12.04
N LYS A 394 11.34 -6.82 13.23
CA LYS A 394 11.72 -6.17 14.51
C LYS A 394 13.13 -6.48 14.95
N THR A 395 13.80 -7.43 14.30
CA THR A 395 15.14 -7.90 14.68
C THR A 395 16.21 -7.72 13.61
N ALA A 396 15.84 -7.55 12.33
CA ALA A 396 16.79 -7.33 11.26
C ALA A 396 17.50 -5.97 11.42
N PRO A 397 18.79 -5.87 11.04
CA PRO A 397 19.49 -4.60 10.99
C PRO A 397 18.80 -3.63 10.04
N THR A 398 18.80 -2.33 10.39
CA THR A 398 18.26 -1.28 9.52
C THR A 398 19.16 -0.05 9.55
N SER A 399 19.30 0.60 8.40
CA SER A 399 19.90 1.92 8.26
C SER A 399 18.86 3.04 8.25
N PHE A 400 17.57 2.71 8.25
CA PHE A 400 16.50 3.69 8.29
C PHE A 400 16.54 4.49 9.58
N THR A 401 16.67 5.82 9.47
CA THR A 401 16.63 6.75 10.60
C THR A 401 15.68 7.89 10.29
N PHE A 402 14.93 8.28 11.29
CA PHE A 402 14.03 9.43 11.23
C PHE A 402 14.16 10.19 12.55
N ASP A 403 15.07 11.18 12.57
CA ASP A 403 15.42 11.87 13.80
C ASP A 403 14.31 12.83 14.28
N ASN A 404 14.07 12.84 15.59
CA ASN A 404 13.16 13.77 16.27
C ASN A 404 11.69 13.72 15.84
N VAL A 405 11.22 12.60 15.34
CA VAL A 405 9.82 12.36 15.00
C VAL A 405 9.31 11.14 15.75
N GLU A 406 8.05 11.18 16.16
CA GLU A 406 7.37 10.01 16.72
C GLU A 406 6.71 9.22 15.57
N VAL A 407 7.16 7.99 15.39
CA VAL A 407 6.57 7.08 14.39
C VAL A 407 5.37 6.40 15.03
N ILE A 408 4.20 6.60 14.45
CA ILE A 408 2.96 5.94 14.85
C ILE A 408 2.30 5.31 13.63
N SER A 409 1.64 4.18 13.81
CA SER A 409 0.84 3.57 12.76
C SER A 409 -0.63 3.93 12.99
N ASN A 410 -1.36 4.26 11.92
CA ASN A 410 -2.80 4.34 12.04
C ASN A 410 -3.33 2.95 12.41
N VAL A 411 -4.07 2.86 13.51
CA VAL A 411 -4.71 1.59 13.89
C VAL A 411 -5.81 1.24 12.88
N THR A 412 -6.09 -0.04 12.73
CA THR A 412 -7.13 -0.54 11.82
C THR A 412 -8.53 -0.10 12.25
N ALA A 413 -9.49 -0.20 11.34
CA ALA A 413 -10.89 0.07 11.61
C ALA A 413 -11.44 -0.79 12.77
N LEU A 414 -12.53 -0.34 13.38
CA LEU A 414 -13.26 -1.11 14.38
C LEU A 414 -13.91 -2.34 13.72
N ASP A 415 -14.09 -3.40 14.51
CA ASP A 415 -14.76 -4.60 14.05
C ASP A 415 -16.18 -4.29 13.54
N GLY A 416 -16.44 -4.66 12.28
CA GLY A 416 -17.69 -4.38 11.59
C GLY A 416 -17.77 -3.00 10.91
N GLU A 417 -16.70 -2.22 10.95
CA GLU A 417 -16.55 -0.93 10.26
C GLU A 417 -15.43 -0.95 9.20
N GLU A 418 -14.90 -2.13 8.84
CA GLU A 418 -13.74 -2.29 7.96
C GLU A 418 -13.96 -1.70 6.56
N ASP A 419 -15.19 -1.79 6.05
CA ASP A 419 -15.55 -1.29 4.71
C ASP A 419 -16.13 0.14 4.75
N LEU A 420 -16.33 0.73 5.93
CA LEU A 420 -17.06 1.99 6.08
C LEU A 420 -16.38 3.18 5.38
N MET A 421 -15.04 3.22 5.37
CA MET A 421 -14.28 4.24 4.64
C MET A 421 -14.49 4.12 3.12
N ASN A 422 -14.55 2.88 2.60
CA ASN A 422 -14.80 2.64 1.18
C ASN A 422 -16.21 3.07 0.79
N GLU A 423 -17.21 2.81 1.63
CA GLU A 423 -18.59 3.26 1.44
C GLU A 423 -18.68 4.79 1.47
N MET A 424 -18.01 5.44 2.44
CA MET A 424 -17.93 6.89 2.53
C MET A 424 -17.25 7.51 1.31
N ASN A 425 -16.17 6.92 0.83
CA ASN A 425 -15.47 7.38 -0.37
C ASN A 425 -16.35 7.30 -1.61
N ALA A 426 -17.08 6.19 -1.78
CA ALA A 426 -17.98 6.00 -2.90
C ALA A 426 -19.16 6.98 -2.88
N GLU A 427 -19.81 7.17 -1.72
CA GLU A 427 -20.98 8.04 -1.61
C GLU A 427 -20.61 9.53 -1.66
N SER A 428 -19.50 9.95 -1.03
CA SER A 428 -19.05 11.34 -1.04
C SER A 428 -18.35 11.74 -2.34
N GLU A 429 -17.91 10.79 -3.16
CA GLU A 429 -17.06 10.99 -4.34
C GLU A 429 -15.71 11.67 -4.00
N LEU A 430 -15.27 11.62 -2.73
CA LEU A 430 -14.00 12.24 -2.32
C LEU A 430 -12.80 11.30 -2.45
N ASN A 431 -13.01 9.98 -2.49
CA ASN A 431 -12.03 8.94 -2.80
C ASN A 431 -10.67 9.13 -2.11
N PHE A 432 -10.65 9.32 -0.78
CA PHE A 432 -9.41 9.45 -0.03
C PHE A 432 -8.50 8.23 -0.24
N ASN A 433 -7.20 8.47 -0.39
CA ASN A 433 -6.15 7.48 -0.71
C ASN A 433 -6.26 6.82 -2.10
N ALA A 434 -7.15 7.27 -2.96
CA ALA A 434 -7.22 6.76 -4.33
C ALA A 434 -6.15 7.39 -5.23
N SER A 435 -5.33 6.57 -5.86
CA SER A 435 -4.23 7.02 -6.72
C SER A 435 -4.68 7.82 -7.96
N GLY A 436 -5.89 7.62 -8.44
CA GLY A 436 -6.42 8.30 -9.62
C GLY A 436 -7.35 9.49 -9.32
N ASP A 437 -7.45 9.90 -8.06
CA ASP A 437 -8.39 10.96 -7.68
C ASP A 437 -7.88 12.36 -8.02
N LEU A 438 -8.76 13.16 -8.60
CA LEU A 438 -8.46 14.53 -9.04
C LEU A 438 -8.70 15.60 -7.98
N LYS A 439 -9.22 15.27 -6.79
CA LYS A 439 -9.61 16.27 -5.78
C LYS A 439 -8.44 17.11 -5.29
N VAL A 440 -7.27 16.50 -5.10
CA VAL A 440 -6.06 17.23 -4.70
C VAL A 440 -5.50 18.03 -5.86
N GLN A 441 -5.56 17.53 -7.09
CA GLN A 441 -5.19 18.28 -8.29
C GLN A 441 -6.03 19.55 -8.44
N LYS A 442 -7.32 19.52 -8.09
CA LYS A 442 -8.18 20.72 -8.09
C LYS A 442 -7.68 21.80 -7.13
N ILE A 443 -7.03 21.46 -6.02
CA ILE A 443 -6.42 22.45 -5.13
C ILE A 443 -5.36 23.26 -5.88
N VAL A 444 -4.49 22.56 -6.65
CA VAL A 444 -3.45 23.20 -7.47
C VAL A 444 -4.08 24.09 -8.54
N GLU A 445 -5.09 23.58 -9.26
CA GLU A 445 -5.77 24.30 -10.32
C GLU A 445 -6.46 25.58 -9.79
N GLU A 446 -7.19 25.47 -8.69
CA GLU A 446 -7.88 26.62 -8.07
C GLU A 446 -6.89 27.63 -7.51
N ALA A 447 -5.80 27.18 -6.85
CA ALA A 447 -4.77 28.07 -6.35
C ALA A 447 -4.08 28.85 -7.48
N ALA A 448 -3.75 28.18 -8.59
CA ALA A 448 -3.13 28.82 -9.75
C ALA A 448 -4.06 29.82 -10.45
N ASN A 449 -5.38 29.61 -10.40
CA ASN A 449 -6.38 30.47 -11.01
C ASN A 449 -6.95 31.52 -10.06
N GLY A 450 -6.50 31.60 -8.81
CA GLY A 450 -6.98 32.54 -7.80
C GLY A 450 -8.37 32.21 -7.25
N GLY A 451 -8.76 30.93 -7.28
CA GLY A 451 -9.96 30.40 -6.65
C GLY A 451 -9.88 30.42 -5.13
N SER A 452 -10.94 30.01 -4.46
CA SER A 452 -11.04 30.05 -2.99
C SER A 452 -10.75 28.67 -2.40
N PHE A 453 -9.76 28.56 -1.51
CA PHE A 453 -9.51 27.34 -0.75
C PHE A 453 -10.66 26.99 0.19
N ASP A 454 -11.24 28.01 0.84
CA ASP A 454 -12.38 27.81 1.74
C ASP A 454 -13.60 27.21 1.03
N ASP A 455 -13.83 27.61 -0.25
CA ASP A 455 -14.93 27.07 -1.04
C ASP A 455 -14.69 25.57 -1.37
N ILE A 456 -13.44 25.15 -1.60
CA ILE A 456 -13.08 23.73 -1.79
C ILE A 456 -13.38 22.94 -0.50
N MET A 457 -12.92 23.43 0.63
CA MET A 457 -13.11 22.76 1.93
C MET A 457 -14.58 22.70 2.34
N ALA A 458 -15.35 23.75 2.00
CA ALA A 458 -16.79 23.76 2.21
C ALA A 458 -17.52 22.74 1.33
N ASP A 459 -17.14 22.59 0.04
CA ASP A 459 -17.69 21.57 -0.86
C ASP A 459 -17.38 20.16 -0.34
N TRP A 460 -16.14 19.90 0.10
CA TRP A 460 -15.77 18.59 0.67
C TRP A 460 -16.54 18.28 1.95
N THR A 461 -16.68 19.27 2.84
CA THR A 461 -17.47 19.14 4.07
C THR A 461 -18.93 18.80 3.76
N GLN A 462 -19.53 19.49 2.77
CA GLN A 462 -20.90 19.21 2.39
C GLN A 462 -21.07 17.79 1.83
N LYS A 463 -20.20 17.36 0.91
CA LYS A 463 -20.21 16.02 0.37
C LYS A 463 -20.03 14.94 1.44
N TRP A 464 -19.12 15.19 2.39
CA TRP A 464 -18.89 14.28 3.51
C TRP A 464 -20.12 14.11 4.40
N ASN A 465 -20.74 15.23 4.78
CA ASN A 465 -21.93 15.22 5.62
C ASN A 465 -23.14 14.59 4.91
N ASP A 466 -23.32 14.86 3.60
CA ASP A 466 -24.39 14.25 2.79
C ASP A 466 -24.20 12.72 2.70
N ALA A 467 -22.95 12.25 2.57
CA ALA A 467 -22.64 10.83 2.56
C ALA A 467 -22.90 10.18 3.94
N GLN A 468 -22.51 10.83 5.05
CA GLN A 468 -22.84 10.35 6.39
C GLN A 468 -24.35 10.21 6.59
N ASP A 469 -25.13 11.20 6.15
CA ASP A 469 -26.59 11.17 6.23
C ASP A 469 -27.19 10.04 5.37
N THR A 470 -26.71 9.86 4.14
CA THR A 470 -27.18 8.82 3.21
C THR A 470 -26.90 7.42 3.76
N LEU A 471 -25.72 7.19 4.29
CA LEU A 471 -25.29 5.90 4.85
C LEU A 471 -25.81 5.67 6.28
N GLY A 472 -26.38 6.68 6.90
CA GLY A 472 -26.92 6.61 8.28
C GLY A 472 -25.80 6.47 9.32
N ILE A 473 -24.62 7.06 9.04
CA ILE A 473 -23.48 6.99 9.95
C ILE A 473 -23.71 7.92 11.14
N GLU A 474 -23.47 7.39 12.35
CA GLU A 474 -23.52 8.16 13.57
C GLU A 474 -22.33 9.14 13.65
N VAL A 475 -22.61 10.43 13.68
CA VAL A 475 -21.60 11.47 13.90
C VAL A 475 -21.33 11.59 15.40
N LYS A 476 -20.06 11.41 15.81
CA LYS A 476 -19.62 11.33 17.21
C LYS A 476 -18.60 12.40 17.61
N TYR A 477 -17.86 12.97 16.62
CA TYR A 477 -16.74 13.87 16.85
C TYR A 477 -16.87 15.19 16.13
#